data_e8df343ced81d48233fc17fb02c7c048
#
_entry.id   e8df343ced81d48233fc17fb02c7c048
#
_cell.length_a   1.000
_cell.length_b   1.000
_cell.length_c   1.000
_cell.angle_alpha   90.00
_cell.angle_beta   90.00
_cell.angle_gamma   90.00
#
_symmetry.space_group_name_H-M   'P 1'
#
loop_
_entity.id
_entity.type
_entity.pdbx_description
1 polymer ?
#
loop_
_entity_poly.entity_id
_entity_poly.type
_entity_poly.pdbx_seq_one_letter_code
_entity_poly.pdbx_strand_id
1 'polypeptide(L)'
;MRRTSLVLIAVALSACSVGPRPIRYGEDECAHCRMRIMDPRFGAEAVTAKGRQMPMDSVECLLDWVAESDEGMRSLWVTDYSSKQLIAAETAIYLESEHLPSPMGAGVSAYATRELAEQALRDYPGRLLDWTELKASGLSVK
;
A
#
# COMPACT_ATOMS: atom_id res chain seq x y z
N MET A 1 -28.54 54.37 -17.42
CA MET A 1 -28.72 53.11 -16.60
C MET A 1 -27.51 52.22 -16.87
N ARG A 2 -26.55 52.22 -15.93
CA ARG A 2 -25.32 51.41 -16.02
C ARG A 2 -25.61 50.05 -15.33
N ARG A 3 -25.58 48.96 -16.14
CA ARG A 3 -25.69 47.59 -15.61
C ARG A 3 -24.30 47.14 -15.14
N THR A 4 -24.10 47.04 -13.84
CA THR A 4 -22.88 46.49 -13.24
C THR A 4 -23.03 44.97 -13.22
N SER A 5 -22.31 44.27 -14.12
CA SER A 5 -22.21 42.81 -14.08
C SER A 5 -21.26 42.38 -12.98
N LEU A 6 -21.79 41.76 -11.95
CA LEU A 6 -21.00 41.10 -10.89
C LEU A 6 -20.47 39.78 -11.44
N VAL A 7 -19.17 39.70 -11.70
CA VAL A 7 -18.49 38.45 -12.05
C VAL A 7 -18.15 37.72 -10.75
N LEU A 8 -18.90 36.65 -10.43
CA LEU A 8 -18.55 35.73 -9.35
C LEU A 8 -17.36 34.86 -9.80
N ILE A 9 -16.18 35.15 -9.22
CA ILE A 9 -15.00 34.29 -9.36
C ILE A 9 -15.17 33.13 -8.36
N ALA A 10 -15.52 31.96 -8.86
CA ALA A 10 -15.50 30.73 -8.08
C ALA A 10 -14.04 30.28 -7.90
N VAL A 11 -13.48 30.52 -6.72
CA VAL A 11 -12.17 29.98 -6.32
C VAL A 11 -12.37 28.50 -6.03
N ALA A 12 -11.96 27.63 -6.97
CA ALA A 12 -11.86 26.22 -6.74
C ALA A 12 -10.73 25.96 -5.74
N LEU A 13 -11.07 25.65 -4.49
CA LEU A 13 -10.12 25.09 -3.53
C LEU A 13 -9.75 23.68 -3.98
N SER A 14 -8.62 23.57 -4.70
CA SER A 14 -7.96 22.30 -4.93
C SER A 14 -7.45 21.80 -3.58
N ALA A 15 -8.22 20.92 -2.91
CA ALA A 15 -7.73 20.19 -1.76
C ALA A 15 -6.59 19.31 -2.27
N CYS A 16 -5.34 19.68 -1.95
CA CYS A 16 -4.17 18.83 -2.17
C CYS A 16 -4.33 17.59 -1.28
N SER A 17 -4.90 16.52 -1.84
CA SER A 17 -4.87 15.21 -1.19
C SER A 17 -3.44 14.68 -1.31
N VAL A 18 -2.74 14.60 -0.17
CA VAL A 18 -1.44 13.93 -0.13
C VAL A 18 -1.70 12.44 -0.27
N GLY A 19 -1.46 11.92 -1.48
CA GLY A 19 -1.47 10.50 -1.81
C GLY A 19 -0.10 9.85 -1.56
N PRO A 20 0.05 8.56 -1.92
CA PRO A 20 1.33 7.87 -1.86
C PRO A 20 2.30 8.49 -2.86
N ARG A 21 3.59 8.38 -2.58
CA ARG A 21 4.64 8.70 -3.53
C ARG A 21 5.17 7.42 -4.18
N PRO A 22 5.77 7.49 -5.36
CA PRO A 22 6.47 6.34 -5.91
C PRO A 22 7.62 5.90 -4.98
N ILE A 23 7.70 4.59 -4.71
CA ILE A 23 8.82 4.00 -3.96
C ILE A 23 10.03 3.98 -4.89
N ARG A 24 11.16 4.49 -4.42
CA ARG A 24 12.44 4.47 -5.15
C ARG A 24 13.20 3.21 -4.78
N TYR A 25 12.95 2.15 -5.54
CA TYR A 25 13.61 0.85 -5.32
C TYR A 25 15.12 0.97 -5.50
N GLY A 26 15.87 0.36 -4.58
CA GLY A 26 17.32 0.49 -4.50
C GLY A 26 17.82 1.75 -3.78
N GLU A 27 16.95 2.70 -3.44
CA GLU A 27 17.30 3.96 -2.75
C GLU A 27 16.58 4.10 -1.41
N ASP A 28 15.25 3.91 -1.37
CA ASP A 28 14.46 4.07 -0.16
C ASP A 28 14.74 2.95 0.85
N GLU A 29 14.69 3.32 2.14
CA GLU A 29 14.73 2.39 3.25
C GLU A 29 13.33 2.16 3.82
N CYS A 30 13.05 0.92 4.22
CA CYS A 30 11.81 0.55 4.89
C CYS A 30 11.69 1.28 6.23
N ALA A 31 10.55 1.95 6.44
CA ALA A 31 10.33 2.71 7.68
C ALA A 31 10.27 1.80 8.93
N HIS A 32 9.93 0.51 8.77
CA HIS A 32 9.85 -0.47 9.84
C HIS A 32 11.19 -1.21 10.03
N CYS A 33 11.57 -2.08 9.10
CA CYS A 33 12.74 -2.97 9.26
C CYS A 33 14.09 -2.32 8.92
N ARG A 34 14.12 -1.11 8.39
CA ARG A 34 15.31 -0.33 8.01
C ARG A 34 16.14 -0.93 6.86
N MET A 35 15.69 -2.01 6.26
CA MET A 35 16.34 -2.55 5.06
C MET A 35 16.02 -1.72 3.84
N ARG A 36 16.91 -1.77 2.84
CA ARG A 36 16.67 -1.12 1.54
C ARG A 36 15.60 -1.85 0.77
N ILE A 37 14.63 -1.11 0.25
CA ILE A 37 13.53 -1.66 -0.52
C ILE A 37 14.02 -2.00 -1.92
N MET A 38 14.06 -3.29 -2.26
CA MET A 38 14.69 -3.76 -3.50
C MET A 38 13.72 -4.32 -4.52
N ASP A 39 12.65 -5.01 -4.08
CA ASP A 39 11.76 -5.74 -4.98
C ASP A 39 10.50 -4.93 -5.32
N PRO A 40 10.35 -4.48 -6.60
CA PRO A 40 9.22 -3.64 -7.00
C PRO A 40 7.85 -4.35 -6.99
N ARG A 41 7.80 -5.63 -6.62
CA ARG A 41 6.55 -6.40 -6.55
C ARG A 41 5.89 -6.36 -5.18
N PHE A 42 6.60 -5.94 -4.12
CA PHE A 42 6.17 -6.12 -2.74
C PHE A 42 6.07 -4.84 -1.92
N GLY A 43 6.66 -3.74 -2.37
CA GLY A 43 6.68 -2.51 -1.61
C GLY A 43 5.29 -2.05 -1.17
N ALA A 44 5.23 -1.36 -0.04
CA ALA A 44 4.01 -0.79 0.49
C ALA A 44 4.27 0.64 1.01
N GLU A 45 3.23 1.42 1.27
CA GLU A 45 3.37 2.77 1.80
C GLU A 45 2.22 3.14 2.73
N ALA A 46 2.54 3.71 3.89
CA ALA A 46 1.59 4.38 4.74
C ALA A 46 1.67 5.91 4.55
N VAL A 47 0.52 6.56 4.41
CA VAL A 47 0.40 8.02 4.49
C VAL A 47 -0.23 8.36 5.83
N THR A 48 0.51 9.03 6.71
CA THR A 48 0.03 9.40 8.05
C THR A 48 -1.02 10.52 7.98
N ALA A 49 -1.77 10.72 9.06
CA ALA A 49 -2.72 11.83 9.17
C ALA A 49 -2.07 13.20 8.96
N LYS A 50 -0.78 13.32 9.28
CA LYS A 50 0.03 14.54 9.06
C LYS A 50 0.59 14.64 7.64
N GLY A 51 0.31 13.65 6.76
CA GLY A 51 0.78 13.66 5.37
C GLY A 51 2.21 13.14 5.17
N ARG A 52 2.82 12.50 6.17
CA ARG A 52 4.12 11.82 6.00
C ARG A 52 3.93 10.55 5.18
N GLN A 53 4.82 10.34 4.25
CA GLN A 53 4.84 9.17 3.36
C GLN A 53 5.93 8.21 3.84
N MET A 54 5.52 7.03 4.30
CA MET A 54 6.36 6.04 4.96
C MET A 54 6.45 4.78 4.09
N PRO A 55 7.53 4.62 3.30
CA PRO A 55 7.69 3.46 2.44
C PRO A 55 8.08 2.22 3.26
N MET A 56 7.58 1.06 2.83
CA MET A 56 7.81 -0.24 3.45
C MET A 56 8.31 -1.25 2.41
N ASP A 57 9.08 -2.22 2.85
CA ASP A 57 9.62 -3.27 1.99
C ASP A 57 8.58 -4.33 1.60
N SER A 58 7.56 -4.48 2.45
CA SER A 58 6.49 -5.47 2.26
C SER A 58 5.22 -5.10 3.03
N VAL A 59 4.17 -5.86 2.77
CA VAL A 59 2.88 -5.75 3.48
C VAL A 59 3.03 -6.08 4.97
N GLU A 60 3.88 -7.04 5.33
CA GLU A 60 4.16 -7.39 6.73
C GLU A 60 4.75 -6.20 7.48
N CYS A 61 5.75 -5.55 6.88
CA CYS A 61 6.34 -4.33 7.45
C CYS A 61 5.31 -3.20 7.61
N LEU A 62 4.37 -3.09 6.66
CA LEU A 62 3.28 -2.12 6.75
C LEU A 62 2.36 -2.41 7.94
N LEU A 63 1.96 -3.67 8.13
CA LEU A 63 1.08 -4.08 9.22
C LEU A 63 1.73 -3.83 10.58
N ASP A 64 2.98 -4.25 10.75
CA ASP A 64 3.72 -4.06 11.99
C ASP A 64 3.94 -2.57 12.30
N TRP A 65 4.35 -1.78 11.30
CA TRP A 65 4.55 -0.36 11.49
C TRP A 65 3.26 0.37 11.88
N VAL A 66 2.13 0.02 11.26
CA VAL A 66 0.81 0.58 11.60
C VAL A 66 0.40 0.19 13.01
N ALA A 67 0.66 -1.05 13.43
CA ALA A 67 0.33 -1.53 14.77
C ALA A 67 1.18 -0.87 15.87
N GLU A 68 2.42 -0.52 15.58
CA GLU A 68 3.37 0.11 16.51
C GLU A 68 3.28 1.65 16.52
N SER A 69 2.65 2.24 15.51
CA SER A 69 2.60 3.69 15.33
C SER A 69 1.50 4.34 16.16
N ASP A 70 1.86 5.38 16.93
CA ASP A 70 0.91 6.26 17.59
C ASP A 70 0.27 7.29 16.65
N GLU A 71 0.72 7.36 15.39
CA GLU A 71 0.18 8.27 14.39
C GLU A 71 -1.07 7.70 13.73
N GLY A 72 -2.11 8.51 13.58
CA GLY A 72 -3.27 8.14 12.75
C GLY A 72 -2.87 7.98 11.29
N MET A 73 -3.52 7.04 10.59
CA MET A 73 -3.32 6.80 9.16
C MET A 73 -4.37 7.51 8.33
N ARG A 74 -3.93 8.14 7.23
CA ARG A 74 -4.81 8.72 6.21
C ARG A 74 -5.15 7.69 5.16
N SER A 75 -4.15 6.94 4.67
CA SER A 75 -4.30 5.90 3.65
C SER A 75 -3.14 4.92 3.70
N LEU A 76 -3.43 3.68 3.29
CA LEU A 76 -2.47 2.58 3.21
C LEU A 76 -2.45 2.06 1.77
N TRP A 77 -1.27 1.78 1.28
CA TRP A 77 -1.02 1.39 -0.10
C TRP A 77 -0.13 0.16 -0.15
N VAL A 78 -0.40 -0.71 -1.11
CA VAL A 78 0.40 -1.91 -1.38
C VAL A 78 0.68 -1.98 -2.87
N THR A 79 1.75 -2.65 -3.25
CA THR A 79 2.08 -2.83 -4.66
C THR A 79 1.30 -4.00 -5.24
N ASP A 80 0.55 -3.76 -6.30
CA ASP A 80 0.00 -4.83 -7.12
C ASP A 80 1.15 -5.62 -7.77
N TYR A 81 1.24 -6.90 -7.42
CA TYR A 81 2.30 -7.79 -7.84
C TYR A 81 2.46 -7.87 -9.37
N SER A 82 1.35 -7.76 -10.10
CA SER A 82 1.33 -7.87 -11.56
C SER A 82 1.79 -6.60 -12.25
N SER A 83 1.18 -5.46 -11.91
CA SER A 83 1.45 -4.16 -12.56
C SER A 83 2.58 -3.37 -11.93
N LYS A 84 2.97 -3.69 -10.69
CA LYS A 84 3.95 -2.96 -9.87
C LYS A 84 3.52 -1.52 -9.56
N GLN A 85 2.22 -1.27 -9.58
CA GLN A 85 1.62 0.01 -9.21
C GLN A 85 1.08 -0.03 -7.78
N LEU A 86 1.15 1.09 -7.07
CA LEU A 86 0.51 1.22 -5.77
C LEU A 86 -1.01 1.23 -5.91
N ILE A 87 -1.68 0.39 -5.14
CA ILE A 87 -3.13 0.25 -5.03
C ILE A 87 -3.54 0.39 -3.57
N ALA A 88 -4.80 0.77 -3.32
CA ALA A 88 -5.29 0.91 -1.95
C ALA A 88 -5.30 -0.44 -1.23
N ALA A 89 -4.71 -0.49 -0.04
CA ALA A 89 -4.57 -1.73 0.72
C ALA A 89 -5.92 -2.37 1.09
N GLU A 90 -6.91 -1.54 1.40
CA GLU A 90 -8.24 -1.99 1.83
C GLU A 90 -9.05 -2.70 0.74
N THR A 91 -8.71 -2.46 -0.53
CA THR A 91 -9.42 -3.05 -1.68
C THR A 91 -8.63 -4.12 -2.41
N ALA A 92 -7.36 -4.30 -2.06
CA ALA A 92 -6.50 -5.33 -2.63
C ALA A 92 -6.95 -6.74 -2.20
N ILE A 93 -6.66 -7.72 -3.04
CA ILE A 93 -6.76 -9.15 -2.71
C ILE A 93 -5.34 -9.66 -2.46
N TYR A 94 -5.16 -10.38 -1.38
CA TYR A 94 -3.86 -10.90 -0.97
C TYR A 94 -3.75 -12.39 -1.23
N LEU A 95 -2.59 -12.83 -1.68
CA LEU A 95 -2.21 -14.25 -1.70
C LEU A 95 -1.15 -14.47 -0.63
N GLU A 96 -1.43 -15.39 0.29
CA GLU A 96 -0.45 -15.92 1.23
C GLU A 96 -0.05 -17.32 0.79
N SER A 97 1.23 -17.54 0.55
CA SER A 97 1.78 -18.81 0.09
C SER A 97 3.19 -19.03 0.61
N GLU A 98 3.44 -20.22 1.19
CA GLU A 98 4.78 -20.64 1.61
C GLU A 98 5.76 -20.82 0.43
N HIS A 99 5.23 -20.93 -0.79
CA HIS A 99 6.02 -21.09 -2.01
C HIS A 99 6.38 -19.77 -2.69
N LEU A 100 5.81 -18.64 -2.23
CA LEU A 100 6.09 -17.32 -2.78
C LEU A 100 7.31 -16.71 -2.07
N PRO A 101 8.44 -16.49 -2.78
CA PRO A 101 9.56 -15.77 -2.19
C PRO A 101 9.22 -14.29 -2.04
N SER A 102 9.11 -13.82 -0.80
CA SER A 102 8.88 -12.42 -0.46
C SER A 102 10.05 -11.83 0.33
N PRO A 103 10.26 -10.51 0.36
CA PRO A 103 11.41 -9.88 1.03
C PRO A 103 11.54 -10.26 2.50
N MET A 104 10.42 -10.33 3.23
CA MET A 104 10.41 -10.65 4.66
C MET A 104 10.09 -12.11 4.96
N GLY A 105 9.89 -12.94 3.92
CA GLY A 105 9.71 -14.37 4.04
C GLY A 105 8.31 -14.84 4.48
N ALA A 106 7.35 -13.93 4.64
CA ALA A 106 5.98 -14.31 4.99
C ALA A 106 5.16 -14.82 3.79
N GLY A 107 5.67 -14.65 2.57
CA GLY A 107 5.03 -15.16 1.35
C GLY A 107 3.73 -14.46 0.99
N VAL A 108 3.61 -13.16 1.26
CA VAL A 108 2.40 -12.38 0.94
C VAL A 108 2.63 -11.48 -0.26
N SER A 109 1.69 -11.51 -1.21
CA SER A 109 1.60 -10.59 -2.34
C SER A 109 0.21 -9.99 -2.46
N ALA A 110 0.10 -8.81 -3.06
CA ALA A 110 -1.16 -8.10 -3.26
C ALA A 110 -1.52 -8.01 -4.74
N TYR A 111 -2.81 -7.98 -5.05
CA TYR A 111 -3.35 -7.92 -6.40
C TYR A 111 -4.51 -6.93 -6.48
N ALA A 112 -4.60 -6.22 -7.60
CA ALA A 112 -5.67 -5.26 -7.83
C ALA A 112 -7.04 -5.93 -8.03
N THR A 113 -7.07 -7.17 -8.51
CA THR A 113 -8.31 -7.92 -8.73
C THR A 113 -8.20 -9.37 -8.26
N ARG A 114 -9.35 -9.95 -7.96
CA ARG A 114 -9.45 -11.36 -7.56
C ARG A 114 -8.94 -12.30 -8.66
N GLU A 115 -9.20 -11.99 -9.92
CA GLU A 115 -8.78 -12.80 -11.07
C GLU A 115 -7.25 -12.89 -11.16
N LEU A 116 -6.55 -11.77 -10.91
CA LEU A 116 -5.07 -11.76 -10.88
C LEU A 116 -4.54 -12.60 -9.70
N ALA A 117 -5.18 -12.50 -8.54
CA ALA A 117 -4.82 -13.29 -7.37
C ALA A 117 -5.05 -14.79 -7.60
N GLU A 118 -6.17 -15.17 -8.22
CA GLU A 118 -6.48 -16.56 -8.59
C GLU A 118 -5.54 -17.10 -9.67
N GLN A 119 -5.03 -16.24 -10.53
CA GLN A 119 -3.96 -16.59 -11.48
C GLN A 119 -2.68 -16.95 -10.72
N ALA A 120 -2.26 -16.10 -9.81
CA ALA A 120 -1.06 -16.33 -9.02
C ALA A 120 -1.17 -17.55 -8.10
N LEU A 121 -2.38 -17.84 -7.58
CA LEU A 121 -2.66 -19.03 -6.76
C LEU A 121 -2.35 -20.35 -7.49
N ARG A 122 -2.37 -20.36 -8.83
CA ARG A 122 -1.97 -21.55 -9.61
C ARG A 122 -0.47 -21.79 -9.60
N ASP A 123 0.32 -20.71 -9.56
CA ASP A 123 1.79 -20.76 -9.54
C ASP A 123 2.32 -20.90 -8.10
N TYR A 124 1.62 -20.30 -7.15
CA TYR A 124 1.96 -20.28 -5.74
C TYR A 124 0.77 -20.78 -4.90
N PRO A 125 0.62 -22.11 -4.72
CA PRO A 125 -0.47 -22.66 -3.91
C PRO A 125 -0.51 -22.08 -2.51
N GLY A 126 -1.69 -21.62 -2.07
CA GLY A 126 -1.87 -20.93 -0.80
C GLY A 126 -3.32 -20.56 -0.54
N ARG A 127 -3.55 -19.44 0.10
CA ARG A 127 -4.90 -18.91 0.36
C ARG A 127 -5.04 -17.46 -0.07
N LEU A 128 -6.23 -17.10 -0.53
CA LEU A 128 -6.58 -15.71 -0.80
C LEU A 128 -7.24 -15.08 0.43
N LEU A 129 -6.87 -13.85 0.71
CA LEU A 129 -7.34 -13.08 1.86
C LEU A 129 -7.81 -11.71 1.38
N ASP A 130 -8.82 -11.15 2.02
CA ASP A 130 -9.08 -9.72 1.98
C ASP A 130 -8.25 -8.97 3.04
N TRP A 131 -8.36 -7.64 3.06
CA TRP A 131 -7.62 -6.80 4.01
C TRP A 131 -7.97 -7.10 5.48
N THR A 132 -9.22 -7.41 5.76
CA THR A 132 -9.67 -7.72 7.13
C THR A 132 -9.12 -9.07 7.60
N GLU A 133 -9.18 -10.08 6.75
CA GLU A 133 -8.63 -11.41 6.99
C GLU A 133 -7.10 -11.36 7.14
N LEU A 134 -6.42 -10.57 6.29
CA LEU A 134 -4.97 -10.39 6.38
C LEU A 134 -4.56 -9.78 7.74
N LYS A 135 -5.23 -8.73 8.19
CA LYS A 135 -4.97 -8.13 9.51
C LYS A 135 -5.22 -9.10 10.66
N ALA A 136 -6.24 -9.95 10.53
CA ALA A 136 -6.58 -10.95 11.55
C ALA A 136 -5.65 -12.17 11.54
N SER A 137 -4.87 -12.39 10.48
CA SER A 137 -3.99 -13.56 10.33
C SER A 137 -2.83 -13.60 11.31
N GLY A 138 -2.52 -12.47 11.96
CA GLY A 138 -1.35 -12.35 12.84
C GLY A 138 -0.01 -12.31 12.08
N LEU A 139 -0.07 -11.97 10.79
CA LEU A 139 1.12 -11.78 9.96
C LEU A 139 1.99 -10.66 10.54
N SER A 140 3.25 -10.94 10.77
CA SER A 140 4.23 -10.02 11.37
C SER A 140 5.64 -10.40 10.90
N VAL A 141 6.53 -9.43 10.87
CA VAL A 141 7.96 -9.67 10.67
C VAL A 141 8.53 -10.31 11.94
N LYS A 142 9.13 -11.47 11.81
CA LYS A 142 9.77 -12.19 12.92
C LYS A 142 11.21 -11.76 13.11
#